data_1d66a3fba96439d4aa255d436baf1fbd
#
_entry.id   1d66a3fba96439d4aa255d436baf1fbd
#
_cell.length_a   1.000
_cell.length_b   1.000
_cell.length_c   1.000
_cell.angle_alpha   90.00
_cell.angle_beta   90.00
_cell.angle_gamma   90.00
#
_symmetry.space_group_name_H-M   'P 1'
#
loop_
_entity.id
_entity.type
_entity.pdbx_description
1 polymer ?
#
loop_
_entity_poly.entity_id
_entity_poly.type
_entity_poly.pdbx_seq_one_letter_code
_entity_poly.pdbx_strand_id
1 'polypeptide(L)'
;MITNRPAALGYITGDEGAELNVSPDEPGGCSKWGVTLTDLSEVRGKPCKVADVAALTQADASQIFATHFADPILFGDLPPGVDYRMLDCAVTLGVTGAIEVLQMCLSIWPTTGVMDTHTMAEARAATPAVLVLQLDAAWLTWKRGLTPTGWGKYGHGWTNRVLKVRSRLPAMMEAKT
;
A
#
# COMPACT_ATOMS: atom_id res chain seq x y z
N MET A 1 12.07 -18.82 -1.30
CA MET A 1 11.83 -17.84 -0.21
C MET A 1 10.35 -17.87 0.13
N ILE A 2 9.99 -18.15 1.38
CA ILE A 2 8.60 -17.97 1.83
C ILE A 2 8.43 -16.47 1.99
N THR A 3 7.62 -15.88 1.15
CA THR A 3 7.40 -14.43 1.18
C THR A 3 6.33 -14.08 2.21
N ASN A 4 6.41 -12.88 2.78
CA ASN A 4 5.35 -12.28 3.61
C ASN A 4 4.05 -12.04 2.83
N ARG A 5 4.07 -12.23 1.51
CA ARG A 5 3.00 -11.80 0.61
C ARG A 5 1.60 -12.28 1.00
N PRO A 6 1.37 -13.59 1.32
CA PRO A 6 0.04 -14.03 1.72
C PRO A 6 -0.46 -13.36 3.00
N ALA A 7 0.41 -13.20 4.00
CA ALA A 7 0.06 -12.54 5.25
C ALA A 7 -0.19 -11.04 5.04
N ALA A 8 0.65 -10.35 4.25
CA ALA A 8 0.49 -8.94 3.91
C ALA A 8 -0.85 -8.68 3.19
N LEU A 9 -1.17 -9.48 2.18
CA LEU A 9 -2.45 -9.38 1.45
C LEU A 9 -3.65 -9.65 2.37
N GLY A 10 -3.55 -10.64 3.26
CA GLY A 10 -4.57 -10.93 4.26
C GLY A 10 -4.80 -9.76 5.23
N TYR A 11 -3.74 -9.07 5.62
CA TYR A 11 -3.87 -7.88 6.47
C TYR A 11 -4.50 -6.70 5.74
N ILE A 12 -4.10 -6.42 4.49
CA ILE A 12 -4.69 -5.34 3.70
C ILE A 12 -6.19 -5.59 3.49
N THR A 13 -6.57 -6.73 2.96
CA THR A 13 -8.00 -7.03 2.69
C THR A 13 -8.83 -7.14 3.96
N GLY A 14 -8.26 -7.68 5.05
CA GLY A 14 -8.95 -7.77 6.34
C GLY A 14 -9.18 -6.42 7.01
N ASP A 15 -8.29 -5.44 6.78
CA ASP A 15 -8.43 -4.10 7.34
C ASP A 15 -9.53 -3.28 6.65
N GLU A 16 -9.68 -3.46 5.36
CA GLU A 16 -10.66 -2.71 4.55
C GLU A 16 -12.09 -3.26 4.69
N GLY A 17 -12.24 -4.54 5.07
CA GLY A 17 -13.52 -5.17 5.37
C GLY A 17 -14.35 -5.58 4.15
N ALA A 18 -15.39 -6.38 4.43
CA ALA A 18 -16.27 -7.00 3.42
C ALA A 18 -17.44 -6.12 2.97
N GLU A 19 -17.69 -5.03 3.67
CA GLU A 19 -18.86 -4.19 3.42
C GLU A 19 -18.66 -3.35 2.16
N LEU A 20 -19.72 -3.23 1.36
CA LEU A 20 -19.74 -2.33 0.21
C LEU A 20 -19.90 -0.90 0.73
N ASN A 21 -18.86 -0.09 0.58
CA ASN A 21 -18.90 1.33 0.84
C ASN A 21 -19.37 2.08 -0.41
N VAL A 22 -20.46 2.83 -0.31
CA VAL A 22 -21.03 3.66 -1.39
C VAL A 22 -21.12 5.13 -0.97
N SER A 23 -20.23 5.58 -0.11
CA SER A 23 -20.19 6.97 0.33
C SER A 23 -19.94 7.92 -0.86
N PRO A 24 -20.69 9.03 -0.99
CA PRO A 24 -20.42 10.05 -2.00
C PRO A 24 -19.03 10.67 -1.87
N ASP A 25 -18.44 10.61 -0.68
CA ASP A 25 -17.10 11.16 -0.36
C ASP A 25 -15.97 10.13 -0.65
N GLU A 26 -16.31 8.94 -1.18
CA GLU A 26 -15.32 7.89 -1.47
C GLU A 26 -14.51 8.26 -2.71
N PRO A 27 -13.22 8.57 -2.57
CA PRO A 27 -12.35 8.77 -3.72
C PRO A 27 -12.27 7.48 -4.55
N GLY A 28 -12.59 7.57 -5.84
CA GLY A 28 -12.61 6.38 -6.72
C GLY A 28 -13.97 5.67 -6.78
N GLY A 29 -15.03 6.26 -6.21
CA GLY A 29 -16.39 5.71 -6.21
C GLY A 29 -16.65 4.75 -5.06
N CYS A 30 -17.54 3.74 -5.26
CA CYS A 30 -17.75 2.72 -4.24
C CYS A 30 -16.54 1.80 -4.08
N SER A 31 -16.40 1.19 -2.92
CA SER A 31 -15.32 0.24 -2.63
C SER A 31 -15.79 -0.98 -1.85
N LYS A 32 -15.07 -2.10 -1.96
CA LYS A 32 -15.25 -3.31 -1.19
C LYS A 32 -13.92 -4.06 -1.08
N TRP A 33 -13.60 -4.55 0.11
CA TRP A 33 -12.29 -5.14 0.40
C TRP A 33 -11.13 -4.21 0.08
N GLY A 34 -11.34 -2.87 0.08
CA GLY A 34 -10.37 -1.86 -0.28
C GLY A 34 -10.16 -1.66 -1.79
N VAL A 35 -10.85 -2.40 -2.63
CA VAL A 35 -10.83 -2.20 -4.09
C VAL A 35 -11.93 -1.21 -4.47
N THR A 36 -11.54 -0.07 -5.03
CA THR A 36 -12.48 0.95 -5.51
C THR A 36 -13.02 0.60 -6.89
N LEU A 37 -14.11 1.27 -7.29
CA LEU A 37 -14.68 1.16 -8.64
C LEU A 37 -13.66 1.59 -9.71
N THR A 38 -12.87 2.62 -9.41
CA THR A 38 -11.79 3.09 -10.29
C THR A 38 -10.72 2.02 -10.45
N ASP A 39 -10.17 1.49 -9.35
CA ASP A 39 -9.17 0.42 -9.38
C ASP A 39 -9.67 -0.78 -10.18
N LEU A 40 -10.91 -1.22 -9.92
CA LEU A 40 -11.48 -2.37 -10.61
C LEU A 40 -11.64 -2.12 -12.11
N SER A 41 -11.99 -0.90 -12.50
CA SER A 41 -12.12 -0.52 -13.92
C SER A 41 -10.77 -0.50 -14.62
N GLU A 42 -9.72 0.01 -13.96
CA GLU A 42 -8.34 -0.01 -14.45
C GLU A 42 -7.83 -1.44 -14.62
N VAL A 43 -8.00 -2.27 -13.59
CA VAL A 43 -7.62 -3.69 -13.60
C VAL A 43 -8.29 -4.46 -14.75
N ARG A 44 -9.56 -4.21 -14.98
CA ARG A 44 -10.34 -4.89 -16.05
C ARG A 44 -10.16 -4.28 -17.44
N GLY A 45 -9.49 -3.11 -17.54
CA GLY A 45 -9.32 -2.37 -18.78
C GLY A 45 -10.64 -1.90 -19.42
N LYS A 46 -11.69 -1.76 -18.60
CA LYS A 46 -13.03 -1.32 -19.04
C LYS A 46 -13.83 -0.73 -17.88
N PRO A 47 -14.78 0.20 -18.17
CA PRO A 47 -15.67 0.72 -17.15
C PRO A 47 -16.42 -0.39 -16.40
N CYS A 48 -16.36 -0.34 -15.06
CA CYS A 48 -17.09 -1.22 -14.16
C CYS A 48 -18.28 -0.49 -13.54
N LYS A 49 -19.19 -1.26 -12.93
CA LYS A 49 -20.39 -0.75 -12.24
C LYS A 49 -20.31 -1.10 -10.75
N VAL A 50 -21.12 -0.45 -9.94
CA VAL A 50 -21.25 -0.75 -8.50
C VAL A 50 -21.52 -2.24 -8.25
N ALA A 51 -22.33 -2.88 -9.09
CA ALA A 51 -22.61 -4.32 -8.99
C ALA A 51 -21.36 -5.19 -9.17
N ASP A 52 -20.39 -4.75 -9.99
CA ASP A 52 -19.12 -5.48 -10.18
C ASP A 52 -18.25 -5.42 -8.91
N VAL A 53 -18.22 -4.26 -8.24
CA VAL A 53 -17.54 -4.09 -6.96
C VAL A 53 -18.24 -4.88 -5.86
N ALA A 54 -19.57 -4.84 -5.81
CA ALA A 54 -20.37 -5.60 -4.85
C ALA A 54 -20.14 -7.11 -4.93
N ALA A 55 -19.88 -7.63 -6.14
CA ALA A 55 -19.61 -9.05 -6.40
C ALA A 55 -18.21 -9.52 -5.99
N LEU A 56 -17.28 -8.61 -5.68
CA LEU A 56 -15.90 -8.98 -5.31
C LEU A 56 -15.89 -9.86 -4.06
N THR A 57 -15.14 -10.95 -4.14
CA THR A 57 -14.74 -11.77 -2.99
C THR A 57 -13.42 -11.25 -2.40
N GLN A 58 -13.08 -11.68 -1.19
CA GLN A 58 -11.77 -11.39 -0.61
C GLN A 58 -10.62 -11.95 -1.44
N ALA A 59 -10.83 -13.10 -2.07
CA ALA A 59 -9.84 -13.72 -2.96
C ALA A 59 -9.59 -12.86 -4.22
N ASP A 60 -10.67 -12.31 -4.82
CA ASP A 60 -10.54 -11.38 -5.95
C ASP A 60 -9.75 -10.13 -5.56
N ALA A 61 -10.09 -9.53 -4.42
CA ALA A 61 -9.37 -8.36 -3.90
C ALA A 61 -7.89 -8.68 -3.63
N SER A 62 -7.60 -9.82 -2.99
CA SER A 62 -6.21 -10.27 -2.75
C SER A 62 -5.45 -10.45 -4.06
N GLN A 63 -6.08 -10.99 -5.09
CA GLN A 63 -5.45 -11.14 -6.41
C GLN A 63 -5.18 -9.77 -7.06
N ILE A 64 -6.12 -8.83 -6.96
CA ILE A 64 -5.96 -7.46 -7.45
C ILE A 64 -4.79 -6.78 -6.74
N PHE A 65 -4.75 -6.81 -5.40
CA PHE A 65 -3.63 -6.24 -4.65
C PHE A 65 -2.30 -6.90 -4.97
N ALA A 66 -2.31 -8.22 -5.23
CA ALA A 66 -1.11 -8.93 -5.61
C ALA A 66 -0.54 -8.43 -6.95
N THR A 67 -1.38 -8.34 -7.99
CA THR A 67 -0.94 -8.03 -9.35
C THR A 67 -0.75 -6.55 -9.62
N HIS A 68 -1.60 -5.68 -9.04
CA HIS A 68 -1.59 -4.24 -9.34
C HIS A 68 -0.84 -3.38 -8.33
N PHE A 69 -0.53 -3.91 -7.15
CA PHE A 69 0.21 -3.16 -6.13
C PHE A 69 1.49 -3.89 -5.69
N ALA A 70 1.43 -5.20 -5.38
CA ALA A 70 2.60 -5.91 -4.89
C ALA A 70 3.62 -6.23 -5.99
N ASP A 71 3.19 -6.67 -7.17
CA ASP A 71 4.10 -6.98 -8.28
C ASP A 71 4.87 -5.74 -8.77
N PRO A 72 4.24 -4.56 -9.02
CA PRO A 72 4.95 -3.40 -9.48
C PRO A 72 6.00 -2.83 -8.50
N ILE A 73 5.81 -3.00 -7.19
CA ILE A 73 6.81 -2.61 -6.19
C ILE A 73 7.88 -3.69 -5.97
N LEU A 74 7.87 -4.77 -6.76
CA LEU A 74 8.78 -5.92 -6.60
C LEU A 74 8.76 -6.46 -5.17
N PHE A 75 7.56 -6.65 -4.60
CA PHE A 75 7.33 -7.04 -3.20
C PHE A 75 8.25 -8.18 -2.72
N GLY A 76 8.41 -9.23 -3.51
CA GLY A 76 9.20 -10.40 -3.16
C GLY A 76 10.71 -10.16 -3.06
N ASP A 77 11.18 -9.02 -3.57
CA ASP A 77 12.58 -8.64 -3.61
C ASP A 77 12.97 -7.62 -2.52
N LEU A 78 11.98 -6.98 -1.90
CA LEU A 78 12.16 -6.05 -0.80
C LEU A 78 12.54 -6.75 0.50
N PRO A 79 13.31 -6.11 1.39
CA PRO A 79 13.61 -6.66 2.70
C PRO A 79 12.34 -6.94 3.53
N PRO A 80 12.36 -8.00 4.38
CA PRO A 80 11.24 -8.32 5.26
C PRO A 80 10.82 -7.14 6.14
N GLY A 81 9.51 -6.88 6.21
CA GLY A 81 8.90 -5.73 6.87
C GLY A 81 8.82 -4.48 6.00
N VAL A 82 9.85 -4.18 5.19
CA VAL A 82 9.79 -3.13 4.15
C VAL A 82 8.80 -3.51 3.07
N ASP A 83 8.77 -4.78 2.67
CA ASP A 83 7.84 -5.36 1.71
C ASP A 83 6.37 -5.07 2.09
N TYR A 84 5.98 -5.38 3.32
CA TYR A 84 4.62 -5.13 3.81
C TYR A 84 4.32 -3.63 3.94
N ARG A 85 5.26 -2.83 4.47
CA ARG A 85 5.06 -1.39 4.59
C ARG A 85 4.92 -0.72 3.22
N MET A 86 5.72 -1.15 2.24
CA MET A 86 5.61 -0.65 0.85
C MET A 86 4.30 -1.03 0.18
N LEU A 87 3.78 -2.24 0.44
CA LEU A 87 2.46 -2.63 -0.06
C LEU A 87 1.36 -1.73 0.52
N ASP A 88 1.39 -1.45 1.83
CA ASP A 88 0.45 -0.51 2.46
C ASP A 88 0.56 0.91 1.89
N CYS A 89 1.79 1.38 1.62
CA CYS A 89 2.00 2.64 0.91
C CYS A 89 1.39 2.61 -0.49
N ALA A 90 1.64 1.56 -1.27
CA ALA A 90 1.17 1.44 -2.64
C ALA A 90 -0.36 1.43 -2.73
N VAL A 91 -1.04 0.72 -1.83
CA VAL A 91 -2.51 0.70 -1.74
C VAL A 91 -3.09 2.09 -1.44
N THR A 92 -2.37 2.92 -0.67
CA THR A 92 -2.91 4.20 -0.18
C THR A 92 -2.42 5.44 -0.92
N LEU A 93 -1.31 5.35 -1.65
CA LEU A 93 -0.70 6.45 -2.43
C LEU A 93 -0.66 6.16 -3.93
N GLY A 94 -1.06 4.95 -4.33
CA GLY A 94 -0.72 4.41 -5.64
C GLY A 94 0.73 3.93 -5.72
N VAL A 95 1.02 3.08 -6.70
CA VAL A 95 2.35 2.47 -6.88
C VAL A 95 3.44 3.53 -7.08
N THR A 96 3.22 4.48 -7.99
CA THR A 96 4.16 5.57 -8.28
C THR A 96 4.48 6.38 -7.03
N GLY A 97 3.45 6.85 -6.31
CA GLY A 97 3.63 7.65 -5.09
C GLY A 97 4.35 6.88 -3.98
N ALA A 98 4.07 5.58 -3.83
CA ALA A 98 4.78 4.74 -2.85
C ALA A 98 6.27 4.60 -3.17
N ILE A 99 6.60 4.43 -4.46
CA ILE A 99 8.00 4.32 -4.90
C ILE A 99 8.72 5.67 -4.75
N GLU A 100 8.07 6.80 -5.06
CA GLU A 100 8.63 8.13 -4.82
C GLU A 100 8.93 8.36 -3.34
N VAL A 101 8.02 7.96 -2.44
CA VAL A 101 8.25 8.03 -0.98
C VAL A 101 9.44 7.16 -0.57
N LEU A 102 9.57 5.96 -1.12
CA LEU A 102 10.74 5.10 -0.87
C LEU A 102 12.03 5.78 -1.34
N GLN A 103 12.04 6.31 -2.57
CA GLN A 103 13.19 6.99 -3.15
C GLN A 103 13.62 8.20 -2.31
N MET A 104 12.65 9.00 -1.81
CA MET A 104 12.94 10.09 -0.87
C MET A 104 13.61 9.59 0.42
N CYS A 105 13.11 8.50 1.01
CA CYS A 105 13.70 7.91 2.21
C CYS A 105 15.13 7.40 1.97
N LEU A 106 15.43 6.94 0.76
CA LEU A 106 16.74 6.47 0.32
C LEU A 106 17.65 7.59 -0.20
N SER A 107 17.20 8.86 -0.14
CA SER A 107 17.93 10.02 -0.69
C SER A 107 18.22 9.93 -2.18
N ILE A 108 17.36 9.26 -2.94
CA ILE A 108 17.45 9.15 -4.41
C ILE A 108 16.71 10.34 -5.03
N TRP A 109 17.45 11.16 -5.82
CA TRP A 109 16.93 12.35 -6.48
C TRP A 109 17.42 12.46 -7.93
N PRO A 110 16.56 12.91 -8.88
CA PRO A 110 15.12 13.12 -8.71
C PRO A 110 14.37 11.81 -8.46
N THR A 111 13.23 11.87 -7.78
CA THR A 111 12.34 10.71 -7.65
C THR A 111 11.67 10.42 -8.99
N THR A 112 11.59 9.15 -9.36
CA THR A 112 11.07 8.71 -10.67
C THR A 112 9.73 7.97 -10.54
N GLY A 113 9.40 7.48 -9.33
CA GLY A 113 8.25 6.61 -9.10
C GLY A 113 8.38 5.24 -9.78
N VAL A 114 9.58 4.86 -10.22
CA VAL A 114 9.88 3.57 -10.85
C VAL A 114 10.77 2.74 -9.92
N MET A 115 10.39 1.48 -9.69
CA MET A 115 11.20 0.52 -8.93
C MET A 115 12.29 -0.04 -9.85
N ASP A 116 13.38 0.71 -9.97
CA ASP A 116 14.55 0.33 -10.76
C ASP A 116 15.59 -0.45 -9.93
N THR A 117 16.64 -0.91 -10.61
CA THR A 117 17.71 -1.68 -9.97
C THR A 117 18.47 -0.89 -8.91
N HIS A 118 18.61 0.43 -9.09
CA HIS A 118 19.29 1.31 -8.12
C HIS A 118 18.42 1.45 -6.86
N THR A 119 17.15 1.80 -7.01
CA THR A 119 16.18 1.90 -5.88
C THR A 119 16.14 0.60 -5.09
N MET A 120 16.09 -0.55 -5.77
CA MET A 120 16.08 -1.86 -5.12
C MET A 120 17.39 -2.15 -4.38
N ALA A 121 18.54 -1.82 -4.95
CA ALA A 121 19.84 -2.02 -4.32
C ALA A 121 19.97 -1.22 -3.03
N GLU A 122 19.58 0.06 -3.04
CA GLU A 122 19.59 0.93 -1.88
C GLU A 122 18.59 0.46 -0.80
N ALA A 123 17.39 0.01 -1.21
CA ALA A 123 16.41 -0.55 -0.28
C ALA A 123 16.93 -1.80 0.44
N ARG A 124 17.68 -2.66 -0.26
CA ARG A 124 18.31 -3.86 0.30
C ARG A 124 19.51 -3.55 1.19
N ALA A 125 20.24 -2.48 0.92
CA ALA A 125 21.38 -2.04 1.72
C ALA A 125 20.94 -1.33 3.03
N ALA A 126 19.74 -0.77 3.05
CA ALA A 126 19.20 -0.07 4.21
C ALA A 126 18.89 -1.03 5.37
N THR A 127 18.98 -0.53 6.61
CA THR A 127 18.50 -1.27 7.79
C THR A 127 16.96 -1.31 7.76
N PRO A 128 16.31 -2.50 7.64
CA PRO A 128 14.87 -2.58 7.41
C PRO A 128 14.03 -1.83 8.44
N ALA A 129 14.35 -1.97 9.75
CA ALA A 129 13.62 -1.30 10.81
C ALA A 129 13.71 0.23 10.72
N VAL A 130 14.87 0.77 10.34
CA VAL A 130 15.07 2.22 10.15
C VAL A 130 14.29 2.70 8.93
N LEU A 131 14.39 1.98 7.81
CA LEU A 131 13.68 2.34 6.59
C LEU A 131 12.16 2.35 6.77
N VAL A 132 11.61 1.38 7.53
CA VAL A 132 10.18 1.37 7.85
C VAL A 132 9.78 2.62 8.64
N LEU A 133 10.56 3.05 9.63
CA LEU A 133 10.27 4.26 10.39
C LEU A 133 10.32 5.53 9.52
N GLN A 134 11.27 5.58 8.58
CA GLN A 134 11.36 6.67 7.59
C GLN A 134 10.16 6.68 6.66
N LEU A 135 9.73 5.51 6.16
CA LEU A 135 8.54 5.36 5.33
C LEU A 135 7.26 5.81 6.06
N ASP A 136 7.12 5.50 7.36
CA ASP A 136 5.99 5.95 8.16
C ASP A 136 5.93 7.48 8.25
N ALA A 137 7.05 8.11 8.57
CA ALA A 137 7.15 9.56 8.69
C ALA A 137 6.91 10.26 7.34
N ALA A 138 7.51 9.75 6.27
CA ALA A 138 7.35 10.28 4.92
C ALA A 138 5.91 10.11 4.42
N TRP A 139 5.28 8.95 4.65
CA TRP A 139 3.88 8.70 4.29
C TRP A 139 2.92 9.68 4.99
N LEU A 140 3.09 9.90 6.30
CA LEU A 140 2.28 10.87 7.05
C LEU A 140 2.48 12.29 6.53
N THR A 141 3.71 12.66 6.18
CA THR A 141 4.05 13.96 5.60
C THR A 141 3.40 14.12 4.23
N TRP A 142 3.48 13.10 3.38
CA TRP A 142 2.84 13.08 2.07
C TRP A 142 1.32 13.25 2.18
N LYS A 143 0.66 12.47 3.05
CA LYS A 143 -0.79 12.58 3.29
C LYS A 143 -1.19 13.98 3.78
N ARG A 144 -0.39 14.59 4.63
CA ARG A 144 -0.62 15.96 5.10
C ARG A 144 -0.50 16.97 3.96
N GLY A 145 0.46 16.79 3.05
CA GLY A 145 0.65 17.65 1.87
C GLY A 145 -0.50 17.55 0.85
N LEU A 146 -1.00 16.33 0.60
CA LEU A 146 -2.11 16.11 -0.33
C LEU A 146 -3.44 16.69 0.16
N THR A 147 -3.68 16.68 1.47
CA THR A 147 -4.94 17.09 2.06
C THR A 147 -4.74 17.96 3.29
N PRO A 148 -4.20 19.20 3.13
CA PRO A 148 -3.93 20.07 4.28
C PRO A 148 -5.16 20.32 5.16
N THR A 149 -6.34 20.54 4.54
CA THR A 149 -7.62 20.71 5.22
C THR A 149 -8.21 19.41 5.75
N GLY A 150 -7.85 18.27 5.15
CA GLY A 150 -8.32 16.94 5.55
C GLY A 150 -7.59 16.37 6.76
N TRP A 151 -6.43 16.92 7.16
CA TRP A 151 -5.68 16.40 8.29
C TRP A 151 -6.50 16.41 9.59
N GLY A 152 -7.27 17.46 9.85
CA GLY A 152 -8.16 17.53 11.01
C GLY A 152 -9.24 16.43 11.01
N LYS A 153 -9.74 16.05 9.84
CA LYS A 153 -10.79 15.03 9.67
C LYS A 153 -10.22 13.60 9.68
N TYR A 154 -9.10 13.37 8.98
CA TYR A 154 -8.59 12.03 8.69
C TYR A 154 -7.26 11.68 9.38
N GLY A 155 -6.57 12.67 9.97
CA GLY A 155 -5.23 12.49 10.54
C GLY A 155 -5.16 11.43 11.64
N HIS A 156 -6.21 11.30 12.47
CA HIS A 156 -6.30 10.23 13.47
C HIS A 156 -6.37 8.85 12.81
N GLY A 157 -7.19 8.69 11.77
CA GLY A 157 -7.30 7.43 11.02
C GLY A 157 -5.97 7.04 10.37
N TRP A 158 -5.27 8.00 9.77
CA TRP A 158 -3.96 7.78 9.16
C TRP A 158 -2.89 7.41 10.18
N THR A 159 -2.88 8.07 11.34
CA THR A 159 -1.97 7.71 12.44
C THR A 159 -2.26 6.31 12.96
N ASN A 160 -3.54 5.97 13.17
CA ASN A 160 -3.93 4.64 13.61
C ASN A 160 -3.55 3.55 12.58
N ARG A 161 -3.63 3.84 11.27
CA ARG A 161 -3.16 2.92 10.22
C ARG A 161 -1.66 2.64 10.37
N VAL A 162 -0.84 3.67 10.54
CA VAL A 162 0.61 3.50 10.78
C VAL A 162 0.87 2.64 12.01
N LEU A 163 0.19 2.91 13.14
CA LEU A 163 0.34 2.11 14.37
C LEU A 163 -0.09 0.66 14.15
N LYS A 164 -1.15 0.42 13.40
CA LYS A 164 -1.64 -0.91 13.06
C LYS A 164 -0.65 -1.68 12.18
N VAL A 165 -0.09 -1.04 11.16
CA VAL A 165 0.99 -1.62 10.34
C VAL A 165 2.18 -1.98 11.22
N ARG A 166 2.63 -1.04 12.07
CA ARG A 166 3.75 -1.27 13.01
C ARG A 166 3.54 -2.45 13.94
N SER A 167 2.34 -2.66 14.44
CA SER A 167 2.05 -3.80 15.34
C SER A 167 2.25 -5.16 14.69
N ARG A 168 2.22 -5.23 13.35
CA ARG A 168 2.39 -6.46 12.56
C ARG A 168 3.83 -6.68 12.08
N LEU A 169 4.66 -5.63 12.11
CA LEU A 169 6.02 -5.68 11.60
C LEU A 169 6.91 -6.75 12.25
N PRO A 170 6.85 -7.03 13.57
CA PRO A 170 7.65 -8.09 14.15
C PRO A 170 7.46 -9.44 13.42
N ALA A 171 6.20 -9.83 13.18
CA ALA A 171 5.89 -11.05 12.46
C ALA A 171 6.36 -11.02 10.99
N MET A 172 6.35 -9.82 10.36
CA MET A 172 6.81 -9.62 8.99
C MET A 172 8.34 -9.61 8.87
N MET A 173 9.05 -9.14 9.89
CA MET A 173 10.52 -9.12 9.93
C MET A 173 11.11 -10.50 10.27
N GLU A 174 10.36 -11.33 10.99
CA GLU A 174 10.74 -12.72 11.31
C GLU A 174 10.50 -13.68 10.16
N ALA A 175 9.78 -13.29 9.12
CA ALA A 175 9.48 -14.13 7.98
C ALA A 175 10.76 -14.41 7.17
N LYS A 176 11.11 -15.53 7.17
CA LYS A 176 12.30 -16.35 7.20
C LYS A 176 12.97 -16.56 5.86
N THR A 177 14.23 -16.50 6.00
CA THR A 177 15.18 -17.16 5.08
C THR A 177 14.76 -18.58 4.69
#